data_21f3bdb0d65ec0885f71a8c70db61e7c
#
_entry.id   21f3bdb0d65ec0885f71a8c70db61e7c
#
_cell.length_a   1.000
_cell.length_b   1.000
_cell.length_c   1.000
_cell.angle_alpha   90.00
_cell.angle_beta   90.00
_cell.angle_gamma   90.00
#
_symmetry.space_group_name_H-M   'P 1'
#
loop_
_entity.id
_entity.type
_entity.pdbx_description
1 polymer ?
#
loop_
_entity_poly.entity_id
_entity_poly.type
_entity_poly.pdbx_seq_one_letter_code
_entity_poly.pdbx_strand_id
1 'polypeptide(L)'
;RDTHETWYLETQEGKNLPVPHCIRGTEGWQIRKELDALRKTEPIDKETFGSTDLAADLLALHEDEEIGSITLVGLCTDICVISNALLLKATLPEVPIYVDAAYCAGVTPESHENALKAMEACQIKVMR
;
A
#
# COMPACT_ATOMS: atom_id res chain seq x y z
N ARG A 1 5.45 -1.08 -4.85
CA ARG A 1 4.92 -2.08 -5.79
C ARG A 1 4.99 -3.45 -5.16
N ASP A 2 3.89 -4.21 -5.22
CA ASP A 2 3.87 -5.59 -4.74
C ASP A 2 4.81 -6.46 -5.59
N THR A 3 5.63 -7.26 -4.93
CA THR A 3 6.72 -8.00 -5.59
C THR A 3 6.92 -9.32 -4.90
N HIS A 4 6.80 -10.41 -5.64
CA HIS A 4 7.06 -11.75 -5.16
C HIS A 4 8.08 -12.46 -6.04
N GLU A 5 8.75 -13.45 -5.47
CA GLU A 5 9.71 -14.29 -6.19
C GLU A 5 9.03 -15.58 -6.68
N THR A 6 9.72 -16.33 -7.53
CA THR A 6 9.19 -17.58 -8.10
C THR A 6 8.83 -18.64 -7.06
N TRP A 7 9.40 -18.56 -5.85
CA TRP A 7 9.09 -19.45 -4.71
C TRP A 7 7.98 -18.92 -3.79
N TYR A 8 7.15 -17.98 -4.26
CA TYR A 8 6.05 -17.39 -3.50
C TYR A 8 5.19 -18.42 -2.75
N LEU A 9 4.86 -19.56 -3.41
CA LEU A 9 4.03 -20.62 -2.81
C LEU A 9 4.68 -21.30 -1.58
N GLU A 10 5.98 -21.14 -1.39
CA GLU A 10 6.71 -21.68 -0.23
C GLU A 10 6.64 -20.73 0.98
N THR A 11 6.28 -19.47 0.75
CA THR A 11 6.12 -18.47 1.82
C THR A 11 4.86 -18.72 2.63
N GLN A 12 4.79 -18.14 3.83
CA GLN A 12 3.57 -18.20 4.66
C GLN A 12 2.40 -17.53 3.93
N GLU A 13 2.61 -16.40 3.27
CA GLU A 13 1.59 -15.73 2.47
C GLU A 13 1.10 -16.62 1.34
N GLY A 14 2.00 -17.21 0.56
CA GLY A 14 1.65 -18.08 -0.56
C GLY A 14 0.94 -19.37 -0.14
N LYS A 15 1.20 -19.87 1.07
CA LYS A 15 0.46 -21.01 1.64
C LYS A 15 -0.97 -20.65 2.03
N ASN A 16 -1.20 -19.41 2.49
CA ASN A 16 -2.52 -18.92 2.86
C ASN A 16 -3.31 -18.37 1.67
N LEU A 17 -2.62 -17.82 0.67
CA LEU A 17 -3.17 -17.33 -0.58
C LEU A 17 -2.41 -17.97 -1.76
N PRO A 18 -2.75 -19.20 -2.15
CA PRO A 18 -1.99 -19.95 -3.17
C PRO A 18 -2.28 -19.48 -4.59
N VAL A 19 -2.16 -18.18 -4.82
CA VAL A 19 -2.36 -17.52 -6.11
C VAL A 19 -1.09 -16.74 -6.46
N PRO A 20 -0.17 -17.32 -7.27
CA PRO A 20 1.01 -16.59 -7.74
C PRO A 20 0.60 -15.31 -8.46
N HIS A 21 1.16 -14.18 -8.02
CA HIS A 21 0.88 -12.85 -8.56
C HIS A 21 2.09 -11.94 -8.35
N CYS A 22 2.17 -10.88 -9.11
CA CYS A 22 3.24 -9.89 -9.01
C CYS A 22 4.65 -10.51 -8.95
N ILE A 23 4.86 -11.61 -9.67
CA ILE A 23 6.16 -12.27 -9.71
C ILE A 23 7.15 -11.39 -10.47
N ARG A 24 8.27 -11.08 -9.83
CA ARG A 24 9.32 -10.20 -10.36
C ARG A 24 9.69 -10.54 -11.80
N GLY A 25 9.72 -9.52 -12.66
CA GLY A 25 10.09 -9.65 -14.06
C GLY A 25 8.96 -10.09 -15.00
N THR A 26 7.77 -10.41 -14.49
CA THR A 26 6.59 -10.73 -15.31
C THR A 26 5.80 -9.47 -15.70
N GLU A 27 4.94 -9.59 -16.71
CA GLU A 27 4.04 -8.51 -17.10
C GLU A 27 3.09 -8.12 -15.95
N GLY A 28 2.57 -9.10 -15.21
CA GLY A 28 1.68 -8.88 -14.06
C GLY A 28 2.32 -8.15 -12.88
N TRP A 29 3.63 -8.07 -12.84
CA TRP A 29 4.39 -7.31 -11.84
C TRP A 29 4.57 -5.84 -12.25
N GLN A 30 4.51 -5.52 -13.54
CA GLN A 30 4.70 -4.16 -14.03
C GLN A 30 3.57 -3.23 -13.59
N ILE A 31 3.92 -1.99 -13.28
CA ILE A 31 2.93 -0.93 -13.08
C ILE A 31 2.23 -0.68 -14.42
N ARG A 32 0.92 -0.53 -14.39
CA ARG A 32 0.15 -0.21 -15.60
C ARG A 32 0.71 1.04 -16.28
N LYS A 33 0.82 1.00 -17.61
CA LYS A 33 1.43 2.07 -18.41
C LYS A 33 0.88 3.46 -18.09
N GLU A 34 -0.44 3.54 -17.88
CA GLU A 34 -1.13 4.81 -17.61
C GLU A 34 -0.70 5.42 -16.28
N LEU A 35 -0.41 4.58 -15.28
CA LEU A 35 0.07 5.01 -13.97
C LEU A 35 1.58 5.22 -13.96
N ASP A 36 2.31 4.35 -14.63
CA ASP A 36 3.78 4.46 -14.72
C ASP A 36 4.22 5.77 -15.39
N ALA A 37 3.45 6.23 -16.39
CA ALA A 37 3.69 7.51 -17.05
C ALA A 37 3.52 8.74 -16.12
N LEU A 38 2.77 8.60 -15.02
CA LEU A 38 2.53 9.67 -14.04
C LEU A 38 3.51 9.63 -12.86
N ARG A 39 4.22 8.54 -12.71
CA ARG A 39 5.16 8.31 -11.61
C ARG A 39 6.31 9.33 -11.64
N LYS A 40 6.71 9.82 -10.47
CA LYS A 40 7.80 10.79 -10.30
C LYS A 40 9.06 10.18 -9.68
N THR A 41 8.93 9.01 -9.06
CA THR A 41 10.02 8.32 -8.36
C THR A 41 10.10 6.86 -8.78
N GLU A 42 11.20 6.20 -8.50
CA GLU A 42 11.29 4.75 -8.69
C GLU A 42 10.34 4.01 -7.75
N PRO A 43 9.75 2.90 -8.19
CA PRO A 43 8.89 2.10 -7.32
C PRO A 43 9.69 1.51 -6.15
N ILE A 44 9.08 1.50 -4.97
CA ILE A 44 9.58 0.72 -3.84
C ILE A 44 8.95 -0.66 -3.92
N ASP A 45 9.76 -1.68 -4.13
CA ASP A 45 9.31 -3.07 -4.17
C ASP A 45 9.11 -3.59 -2.74
N LYS A 46 8.01 -4.28 -2.49
CA LYS A 46 7.68 -4.87 -1.20
C LYS A 46 7.24 -6.32 -1.36
N GLU A 47 7.71 -7.18 -0.49
CA GLU A 47 7.32 -8.60 -0.42
C GLU A 47 6.28 -8.88 0.67
N THR A 48 5.83 -7.84 1.34
CA THR A 48 4.88 -7.86 2.47
C THR A 48 3.72 -6.90 2.20
N PHE A 49 2.62 -7.03 2.92
CA PHE A 49 1.45 -6.16 2.71
C PHE A 49 1.78 -4.69 2.98
N GLY A 50 2.34 -4.38 4.14
CA GLY A 50 2.90 -3.07 4.42
C GLY A 50 4.40 -3.03 4.07
N SER A 51 4.91 -1.87 3.69
CA SER A 51 6.31 -1.67 3.34
C SER A 51 7.04 -0.89 4.44
N THR A 52 7.91 -1.56 5.15
CA THR A 52 8.79 -0.91 6.14
C THR A 52 9.79 0.02 5.48
N ASP A 53 10.23 -0.29 4.25
CA ASP A 53 11.14 0.55 3.48
C ASP A 53 10.46 1.86 3.09
N LEU A 54 9.20 1.82 2.62
CA LEU A 54 8.42 3.03 2.37
C LEU A 54 8.31 3.90 3.63
N ALA A 55 8.02 3.27 4.78
CA ALA A 55 7.90 4.00 6.04
C ALA A 55 9.23 4.66 6.44
N ALA A 56 10.35 3.96 6.29
CA ALA A 56 11.68 4.49 6.57
C ALA A 56 12.06 5.63 5.62
N ASP A 57 11.80 5.47 4.33
CA ASP A 57 12.10 6.50 3.33
C ASP A 57 11.28 7.78 3.56
N LEU A 58 9.99 7.63 3.89
CA LEU A 58 9.14 8.79 4.17
C LEU A 58 9.50 9.46 5.51
N LEU A 59 9.93 8.69 6.50
CA LEU A 59 10.45 9.28 7.75
C LEU A 59 11.70 10.12 7.47
N ALA A 60 12.66 9.57 6.74
CA ALA A 60 13.88 10.29 6.37
C ALA A 60 13.58 11.54 5.52
N LEU A 61 12.65 11.43 4.58
CA LEU A 61 12.21 12.58 3.78
C LEU A 61 11.58 13.67 4.66
N HIS A 62 10.73 13.27 5.62
CA HIS A 62 10.07 14.22 6.52
C HIS A 62 11.03 14.96 7.45
N GLU A 63 12.12 14.30 7.87
CA GLU A 63 13.19 14.91 8.67
C GLU A 63 13.98 15.95 7.87
N ASP A 64 14.15 15.75 6.57
CA ASP A 64 14.86 16.65 5.67
C ASP A 64 13.94 17.72 5.07
N GLU A 65 12.76 17.34 4.65
CA GLU A 65 11.75 18.19 4.02
C GLU A 65 10.36 17.84 4.55
N GLU A 66 9.72 18.75 5.27
CA GLU A 66 8.43 18.51 5.92
C GLU A 66 7.34 18.02 4.94
N ILE A 67 6.80 16.83 5.21
CA ILE A 67 5.67 16.28 4.47
C ILE A 67 4.37 16.90 5.02
N GLY A 68 3.64 17.61 4.18
CA GLY A 68 2.38 18.25 4.57
C GLY A 68 1.21 17.26 4.70
N SER A 69 1.17 16.23 3.87
CA SER A 69 0.16 15.15 3.92
C SER A 69 0.57 13.96 3.08
N ILE A 70 -0.05 12.80 3.35
CA ILE A 70 0.09 11.58 2.54
C ILE A 70 -1.30 11.12 2.10
N THR A 71 -1.48 10.87 0.81
CA THR A 71 -2.72 10.28 0.29
C THR A 71 -2.43 8.91 -0.32
N LEU A 72 -3.16 7.90 0.13
CA LEU A 72 -3.05 6.52 -0.33
C LEU A 72 -4.20 6.18 -1.28
N VAL A 73 -3.85 5.49 -2.35
CA VAL A 73 -4.78 4.90 -3.33
C VAL A 73 -4.27 3.51 -3.74
N GLY A 74 -5.11 2.70 -4.35
CA GLY A 74 -4.69 1.42 -4.93
C GLY A 74 -5.40 0.20 -4.36
N LEU A 75 -4.75 -0.95 -4.48
CA LEU A 75 -5.29 -2.27 -4.18
C LEU A 75 -4.39 -3.06 -3.22
N CYS A 76 -4.94 -3.91 -2.40
CA CYS A 76 -6.35 -3.95 -2.02
C CYS A 76 -6.56 -3.06 -0.79
N THR A 77 -7.71 -2.40 -0.70
CA THR A 77 -8.06 -1.53 0.45
C THR A 77 -7.87 -2.24 1.78
N ASP A 78 -8.33 -3.50 1.84
CA ASP A 78 -8.38 -4.37 3.01
C ASP A 78 -7.09 -5.18 3.26
N ILE A 79 -6.07 -5.00 2.42
CA ILE A 79 -4.78 -5.70 2.54
C ILE A 79 -3.62 -4.70 2.53
N CYS A 80 -3.09 -4.35 1.37
CA CYS A 80 -1.90 -3.51 1.25
C CYS A 80 -2.17 -2.05 1.63
N VAL A 81 -3.34 -1.50 1.26
CA VAL A 81 -3.64 -0.08 1.56
C VAL A 81 -3.76 0.14 3.06
N ILE A 82 -4.60 -0.64 3.76
CA ILE A 82 -4.75 -0.51 5.21
C ILE A 82 -3.42 -0.81 5.95
N SER A 83 -2.66 -1.81 5.51
CA SER A 83 -1.38 -2.16 6.13
C SER A 83 -0.38 -1.00 6.05
N ASN A 84 -0.26 -0.36 4.89
CA ASN A 84 0.61 0.81 4.74
C ASN A 84 0.05 2.03 5.48
N ALA A 85 -1.26 2.26 5.44
CA ALA A 85 -1.89 3.39 6.12
C ALA A 85 -1.63 3.36 7.63
N LEU A 86 -1.80 2.21 8.27
CA LEU A 86 -1.56 2.04 9.70
C LEU A 86 -0.07 2.14 10.05
N LEU A 87 0.80 1.56 9.23
CA LEU A 87 2.24 1.65 9.39
C LEU A 87 2.73 3.10 9.29
N LEU A 88 2.28 3.84 8.29
CA LEU A 88 2.62 5.25 8.11
C LEU A 88 2.05 6.11 9.23
N LYS A 89 0.84 5.82 9.72
CA LYS A 89 0.27 6.52 10.87
C LYS A 89 1.08 6.33 12.14
N ALA A 90 1.66 5.14 12.34
CA ALA A 90 2.56 4.87 13.45
C ALA A 90 3.93 5.54 13.28
N THR A 91 4.45 5.60 12.05
CA THR A 91 5.78 6.18 11.74
C THR A 91 5.75 7.70 11.76
N LEU A 92 4.68 8.31 11.25
CA LEU A 92 4.50 9.75 11.07
C LEU A 92 3.17 10.21 11.71
N PRO A 93 3.04 10.14 13.04
CA PRO A 93 1.77 10.33 13.74
C PRO A 93 1.16 11.71 13.55
N GLU A 94 1.97 12.73 13.32
CA GLU A 94 1.51 14.12 13.16
C GLU A 94 1.20 14.49 11.70
N VAL A 95 1.66 13.69 10.72
CA VAL A 95 1.38 13.93 9.30
C VAL A 95 -0.05 13.46 8.97
N PRO A 96 -0.91 14.33 8.42
CA PRO A 96 -2.24 13.92 7.98
C PRO A 96 -2.18 12.83 6.90
N ILE A 97 -2.83 11.71 7.16
CA ILE A 97 -2.92 10.59 6.21
C ILE A 97 -4.35 10.48 5.70
N TYR A 98 -4.48 10.38 4.38
CA TYR A 98 -5.74 10.25 3.65
C TYR A 98 -5.76 8.94 2.89
N VAL A 99 -6.95 8.38 2.73
CA VAL A 99 -7.24 7.30 1.78
C VAL A 99 -8.37 7.76 0.89
N ASP A 100 -8.16 7.78 -0.42
CA ASP A 100 -9.21 8.11 -1.38
C ASP A 100 -9.93 6.83 -1.80
N ALA A 101 -11.12 6.61 -1.22
CA ALA A 101 -11.90 5.39 -1.41
C ALA A 101 -12.36 5.19 -2.87
N ALA A 102 -12.54 6.28 -3.62
CA ALA A 102 -12.94 6.20 -5.02
C ALA A 102 -11.85 5.58 -5.92
N TYR A 103 -10.60 5.63 -5.47
CA TYR A 103 -9.44 5.07 -6.16
C TYR A 103 -8.84 3.85 -5.43
N CYS A 104 -9.65 3.19 -4.59
CA CYS A 104 -9.31 1.94 -3.92
C CYS A 104 -10.35 0.87 -4.20
N ALA A 105 -9.92 -0.38 -4.15
CA ALA A 105 -10.84 -1.53 -4.18
C ALA A 105 -10.33 -2.62 -3.25
N GLY A 106 -11.25 -3.24 -2.52
CA GLY A 106 -10.97 -4.40 -1.66
C GLY A 106 -11.23 -5.72 -2.39
N VAL A 107 -10.97 -6.82 -1.71
CA VAL A 107 -11.28 -8.17 -2.21
C VAL A 107 -12.79 -8.33 -2.42
N THR A 108 -13.60 -7.77 -1.53
CA THR A 108 -15.05 -7.64 -1.66
C THR A 108 -15.50 -6.23 -1.29
N PRO A 109 -16.70 -5.78 -1.73
CA PRO A 109 -17.24 -4.50 -1.28
C PRO A 109 -17.37 -4.41 0.25
N GLU A 110 -17.72 -5.50 0.91
CA GLU A 110 -17.85 -5.55 2.37
C GLU A 110 -16.48 -5.37 3.06
N SER A 111 -15.45 -6.12 2.63
CA SER A 111 -14.12 -6.01 3.21
C SER A 111 -13.48 -4.64 2.95
N HIS A 112 -13.76 -4.05 1.78
CA HIS A 112 -13.38 -2.68 1.47
C HIS A 112 -13.95 -1.68 2.51
N GLU A 113 -15.26 -1.70 2.74
CA GLU A 113 -15.92 -0.82 3.70
C GLU A 113 -15.44 -1.07 5.15
N ASN A 114 -15.21 -2.33 5.52
CA ASN A 114 -14.68 -2.66 6.84
C ASN A 114 -13.28 -2.09 7.05
N ALA A 115 -12.42 -2.16 6.03
CA ALA A 115 -11.08 -1.57 6.08
C ALA A 115 -11.12 -0.04 6.19
N LEU A 116 -12.00 0.61 5.42
CA LEU A 116 -12.18 2.07 5.51
C LEU A 116 -12.60 2.50 6.92
N LYS A 117 -13.58 1.81 7.52
CA LYS A 117 -14.03 2.09 8.90
C LYS A 117 -12.92 1.86 9.92
N ALA A 118 -12.11 0.81 9.75
CA ALA A 118 -10.96 0.53 10.63
C ALA A 118 -9.92 1.65 10.54
N MET A 119 -9.62 2.13 9.34
CA MET A 119 -8.70 3.25 9.13
C MET A 119 -9.24 4.55 9.74
N GLU A 120 -10.54 4.86 9.58
CA GLU A 120 -11.19 6.01 10.22
C GLU A 120 -11.06 5.95 11.75
N ALA A 121 -11.27 4.78 12.36
CA ALA A 121 -11.10 4.57 13.80
C ALA A 121 -9.65 4.84 14.25
N CYS A 122 -8.67 4.62 13.38
CA CYS A 122 -7.25 4.92 13.61
C CYS A 122 -6.85 6.34 13.20
N GLN A 123 -7.82 7.24 12.99
CA GLN A 123 -7.59 8.66 12.64
C GLN A 123 -6.98 8.89 11.25
N ILE A 124 -7.13 7.94 10.35
CA ILE A 124 -6.84 8.13 8.93
C ILE A 124 -8.08 8.70 8.27
N LYS A 125 -7.92 9.74 7.48
CA LYS A 125 -9.03 10.45 6.84
C LYS A 125 -9.44 9.73 5.55
N VAL A 126 -10.66 9.22 5.50
CA VAL A 126 -11.24 8.60 4.30
C VAL A 126 -11.99 9.64 3.49
N MET A 127 -11.55 9.84 2.25
CA MET A 127 -12.27 10.63 1.25
C MET A 127 -13.16 9.67 0.43
N ARG A 128 -14.44 10.07 0.26
CA ARG A 128 -15.44 9.25 -0.45
C ARG A 128 -16.00 9.97 -1.65
#